data_05f5335c034e966db5f6591e47b27061
#
_entry.id   05f5335c034e966db5f6591e47b27061
#
_cell.length_a   1.000
_cell.length_b   1.000
_cell.length_c   1.000
_cell.angle_alpha   90.00
_cell.angle_beta   90.00
_cell.angle_gamma   90.00
#
_symmetry.space_group_name_H-M   'P 1'
#
loop_
_entity.id
_entity.type
_entity.pdbx_description
1 polymer ?
#
loop_
_entity_poly.entity_id
_entity_poly.type
_entity_poly.pdbx_seq_one_letter_code
_entity_poly.pdbx_strand_id
1 'polypeptide(L)'
;MKEINTEIEINAPPDKVWRVITDFTHFPDWNPFIREIIGTLIVGSKLEIHISTTSGKNRTYRTTLTKVEPNHELRWYGKGLLPGLLNGEHIIKIEQLSENHVRMIHQEIFTGIGTFLAGNRMEKDVRHSFEEMNSALKKKIEHDER
;
A
#
# COMPACT_ATOMS: atom_id res chain seq x y z
N MET A 1 5.47 -10.45 15.63
CA MET A 1 5.11 -9.31 14.77
C MET A 1 6.30 -8.96 13.87
N LYS A 2 6.04 -8.74 12.62
CA LYS A 2 7.07 -8.33 11.65
C LYS A 2 6.59 -7.09 10.92
N GLU A 3 7.47 -6.10 10.77
CA GLU A 3 7.13 -4.87 10.06
C GLU A 3 8.02 -4.68 8.83
N ILE A 4 7.41 -4.22 7.76
CA ILE A 4 8.12 -3.74 6.57
C ILE A 4 7.80 -2.27 6.44
N ASN A 5 8.84 -1.44 6.50
CA ASN A 5 8.71 0.00 6.42
C ASN A 5 9.48 0.54 5.23
N THR A 6 8.80 1.31 4.40
CA THR A 6 9.43 2.03 3.30
C THR A 6 8.94 3.47 3.32
N GLU A 7 9.67 4.37 2.69
CA GLU A 7 9.25 5.75 2.57
C GLU A 7 9.81 6.37 1.30
N ILE A 8 9.16 7.43 0.85
CA ILE A 8 9.61 8.19 -0.31
C ILE A 8 9.14 9.63 -0.16
N GLU A 9 9.97 10.58 -0.59
CA GLU A 9 9.58 11.99 -0.63
C GLU A 9 9.03 12.32 -2.01
N ILE A 10 7.92 13.05 -2.02
CA ILE A 10 7.21 13.40 -3.25
C ILE A 10 7.02 14.92 -3.28
N ASN A 11 7.34 15.54 -4.41
CA ASN A 11 7.17 16.98 -4.61
C ASN A 11 5.74 17.29 -5.04
N ALA A 12 4.84 17.27 -4.07
CA ALA A 12 3.42 17.55 -4.28
C ALA A 12 2.75 17.84 -2.95
N PRO A 13 1.62 18.55 -2.94
CA PRO A 13 0.85 18.74 -1.71
C PRO A 13 0.13 17.44 -1.31
N PRO A 14 -0.22 17.29 -0.02
CA PRO A 14 -0.84 16.07 0.48
C PRO A 14 -2.12 15.65 -0.25
N ASP A 15 -2.96 16.61 -0.63
CA ASP A 15 -4.23 16.30 -1.30
C ASP A 15 -4.01 15.68 -2.68
N LYS A 16 -2.97 16.07 -3.37
CA LYS A 16 -2.65 15.49 -4.68
C LYS A 16 -2.20 14.04 -4.54
N VAL A 17 -1.37 13.76 -3.53
CA VAL A 17 -0.94 12.39 -3.23
C VAL A 17 -2.15 11.54 -2.82
N TRP A 18 -2.98 12.07 -1.95
CA TRP A 18 -4.19 11.39 -1.47
C TRP A 18 -5.12 10.99 -2.63
N ARG A 19 -5.34 11.90 -3.56
CA ARG A 19 -6.20 11.61 -4.71
C ARG A 19 -5.70 10.43 -5.52
N VAL A 20 -4.41 10.31 -5.72
CA VAL A 20 -3.84 9.21 -6.51
C VAL A 20 -3.91 7.88 -5.75
N ILE A 21 -3.56 7.87 -4.45
CA ILE A 21 -3.57 6.63 -3.67
C ILE A 21 -4.98 6.13 -3.34
N THR A 22 -6.01 6.97 -3.50
CA THR A 22 -7.39 6.57 -3.26
C THR A 22 -8.20 6.38 -4.55
N ASP A 23 -7.61 6.70 -5.68
CA ASP A 23 -8.24 6.50 -6.98
C ASP A 23 -8.02 5.07 -7.45
N PHE A 24 -8.71 4.13 -6.81
CA PHE A 24 -8.54 2.70 -7.04
C PHE A 24 -8.80 2.29 -8.50
N THR A 25 -9.72 2.97 -9.17
CA THR A 25 -10.08 2.69 -10.55
C THR A 25 -8.87 2.79 -11.50
N HIS A 26 -7.95 3.71 -11.21
CA HIS A 26 -6.80 3.96 -12.08
C HIS A 26 -5.51 3.26 -11.62
N PHE A 27 -5.55 2.44 -10.57
CA PHE A 27 -4.37 1.70 -10.12
C PHE A 27 -3.72 0.85 -11.22
N PRO A 28 -4.49 0.17 -12.09
CA PRO A 28 -3.87 -0.61 -13.18
C PRO A 28 -2.98 0.22 -14.12
N ASP A 29 -3.23 1.53 -14.19
CA ASP A 29 -2.54 2.40 -15.14
C ASP A 29 -1.10 2.73 -14.73
N TRP A 30 -0.81 2.68 -13.42
CA TRP A 30 0.51 3.12 -12.94
C TRP A 30 1.13 2.22 -11.88
N ASN A 31 0.35 1.46 -11.13
CA ASN A 31 0.83 0.72 -9.95
C ASN A 31 1.33 -0.67 -10.33
N PRO A 32 2.64 -0.95 -10.19
CA PRO A 32 3.18 -2.25 -10.57
C PRO A 32 2.94 -3.35 -9.54
N PHE A 33 2.57 -2.97 -8.31
CA PHE A 33 2.38 -3.91 -7.20
C PHE A 33 0.90 -4.21 -6.96
N ILE A 34 0.12 -3.18 -6.61
CA ILE A 34 -1.32 -3.34 -6.43
C ILE A 34 -1.98 -3.11 -7.78
N ARG A 35 -2.24 -4.21 -8.49
CA ARG A 35 -2.71 -4.14 -9.87
C ARG A 35 -4.18 -3.74 -9.97
N GLU A 36 -4.97 -4.05 -8.93
CA GLU A 36 -6.39 -3.74 -8.93
C GLU A 36 -6.92 -3.74 -7.50
N ILE A 37 -7.78 -2.79 -7.19
CA ILE A 37 -8.55 -2.77 -5.94
C ILE A 37 -10.03 -2.62 -6.31
N ILE A 38 -10.84 -3.54 -5.83
CA ILE A 38 -12.29 -3.51 -6.02
C ILE A 38 -12.93 -3.26 -4.65
N GLY A 39 -13.69 -2.19 -4.54
CA GLY A 39 -14.37 -1.84 -3.29
C GLY A 39 -14.58 -0.35 -3.16
N THR A 40 -15.23 0.05 -2.07
CA THR A 40 -15.60 1.44 -1.81
C THR A 40 -14.71 2.04 -0.73
N LEU A 41 -14.35 3.30 -0.87
CA LEU A 41 -13.47 4.02 0.08
C LEU A 41 -14.26 4.46 1.31
N ILE A 42 -14.75 3.49 2.07
CA ILE A 42 -15.52 3.72 3.30
C ILE A 42 -15.01 2.74 4.35
N VAL A 43 -14.72 3.24 5.56
CA VAL A 43 -14.29 2.38 6.67
C VAL A 43 -15.31 1.27 6.89
N GLY A 44 -14.82 0.03 7.01
CA GLY A 44 -15.65 -1.15 7.15
C GLY A 44 -15.94 -1.86 5.83
N SER A 45 -15.68 -1.22 4.69
CA SER A 45 -15.87 -1.82 3.38
C SER A 45 -14.88 -2.94 3.13
N LYS A 46 -15.35 -3.98 2.46
CA LYS A 46 -14.48 -5.08 2.01
C LYS A 46 -13.82 -4.67 0.71
N LEU A 47 -12.51 -4.90 0.63
CA LEU A 47 -11.73 -4.65 -0.57
C LEU A 47 -11.20 -5.97 -1.10
N GLU A 48 -11.27 -6.14 -2.42
CA GLU A 48 -10.59 -7.23 -3.09
C GLU A 48 -9.34 -6.63 -3.75
N ILE A 49 -8.18 -7.11 -3.34
CA ILE A 49 -6.91 -6.52 -3.75
C ILE A 49 -6.09 -7.56 -4.53
N HIS A 50 -5.76 -7.23 -5.76
CA HIS A 50 -4.93 -8.07 -6.63
C HIS A 50 -3.53 -7.51 -6.68
N ILE A 51 -2.55 -8.27 -6.22
CA ILE A 51 -1.15 -7.85 -6.23
C ILE A 51 -0.31 -8.70 -7.17
N SER A 52 0.79 -8.10 -7.63
CA SER A 52 1.85 -8.78 -8.35
C SER A 52 3.17 -8.35 -7.72
N THR A 53 3.92 -9.29 -7.16
CA THR A 53 5.20 -8.97 -6.53
C THR A 53 6.32 -8.85 -7.55
N THR A 54 7.46 -8.30 -7.12
CA THR A 54 8.67 -8.17 -7.96
C THR A 54 9.11 -9.53 -8.50
N SER A 55 8.94 -10.60 -7.72
CA SER A 55 9.30 -11.94 -8.15
C SER A 55 8.27 -12.59 -9.09
N GLY A 56 7.19 -11.86 -9.43
CA GLY A 56 6.17 -12.34 -10.36
C GLY A 56 5.07 -13.18 -9.74
N LYS A 57 4.95 -13.18 -8.43
CA LYS A 57 3.86 -13.88 -7.75
C LYS A 57 2.60 -13.04 -7.77
N ASN A 58 1.49 -13.66 -8.17
CA ASN A 58 0.19 -13.01 -8.18
C ASN A 58 -0.66 -13.56 -7.03
N ARG A 59 -1.28 -12.64 -6.28
CA ARG A 59 -2.11 -12.98 -5.13
C ARG A 59 -3.36 -12.10 -5.11
N THR A 60 -4.43 -12.65 -4.57
CA THR A 60 -5.66 -11.90 -4.32
C THR A 60 -5.95 -11.96 -2.83
N TYR A 61 -6.15 -10.79 -2.22
CA TYR A 61 -6.48 -10.66 -0.81
C TYR A 61 -7.83 -10.01 -0.64
N ARG A 62 -8.58 -10.49 0.35
CA ARG A 62 -9.82 -9.84 0.78
C ARG A 62 -9.54 -9.17 2.11
N THR A 63 -9.69 -7.87 2.13
CA THR A 63 -9.33 -7.03 3.27
C THR A 63 -10.50 -6.17 3.69
N THR A 64 -10.35 -5.53 4.84
CA THR A 64 -11.34 -4.58 5.34
C THR A 64 -10.65 -3.23 5.50
N LEU A 65 -11.26 -2.19 4.97
CA LEU A 65 -10.74 -0.84 5.12
C LEU A 65 -10.94 -0.42 6.58
N THR A 66 -9.86 -0.11 7.27
CA THR A 66 -9.89 0.17 8.71
C THR A 66 -9.69 1.65 9.04
N LYS A 67 -9.06 2.41 8.16
CA LYS A 67 -8.85 3.84 8.39
C LYS A 67 -8.83 4.60 7.07
N VAL A 68 -9.61 5.68 7.01
CA VAL A 68 -9.62 6.62 5.90
C VAL A 68 -9.59 8.01 6.50
N GLU A 69 -8.41 8.61 6.53
CA GLU A 69 -8.21 9.96 7.04
C GLU A 69 -7.66 10.80 5.88
N PRO A 70 -8.51 11.60 5.23
CA PRO A 70 -8.11 12.34 4.01
C PRO A 70 -6.82 13.13 4.18
N ASN A 71 -5.92 12.98 3.22
CA ASN A 71 -4.63 13.64 3.15
C ASN A 71 -3.61 13.18 4.21
N HIS A 72 -3.97 12.20 5.06
CA HIS A 72 -3.12 11.76 6.14
C HIS A 72 -2.85 10.26 6.17
N GLU A 73 -3.89 9.43 6.14
CA GLU A 73 -3.66 8.01 6.36
C GLU A 73 -4.74 7.11 5.77
N LEU A 74 -4.30 6.01 5.18
CA LEU A 74 -5.14 4.96 4.62
C LEU A 74 -4.64 3.62 5.18
N ARG A 75 -5.56 2.80 5.73
CA ARG A 75 -5.22 1.47 6.24
C ARG A 75 -6.25 0.43 5.83
N TRP A 76 -5.77 -0.76 5.52
CA TRP A 76 -6.64 -1.93 5.43
C TRP A 76 -5.99 -3.13 6.10
N TYR A 77 -6.83 -4.01 6.62
CA TYR A 77 -6.42 -5.19 7.34
C TYR A 77 -6.95 -6.43 6.64
N GLY A 78 -6.11 -7.43 6.49
CA GLY A 78 -6.49 -8.70 5.89
C GLY A 78 -5.94 -9.88 6.64
N LYS A 79 -6.71 -10.95 6.64
CA LYS A 79 -6.22 -12.26 7.03
C LYS A 79 -5.52 -12.82 5.81
N GLY A 80 -4.34 -13.38 5.99
CA GLY A 80 -3.58 -13.94 4.90
C GLY A 80 -4.21 -15.22 4.35
N LEU A 81 -3.39 -15.99 3.63
CA LEU A 81 -3.87 -17.22 3.00
C LEU A 81 -4.47 -18.21 3.99
N LEU A 82 -4.00 -18.19 5.25
CA LEU A 82 -4.50 -19.06 6.31
C LEU A 82 -4.86 -18.19 7.51
N PRO A 83 -6.15 -18.03 7.83
CA PRO A 83 -6.59 -17.19 8.94
C PRO A 83 -5.91 -17.59 10.25
N GLY A 84 -5.43 -16.59 11.00
CA GLY A 84 -4.72 -16.81 12.26
C GLY A 84 -3.24 -17.15 12.11
N LEU A 85 -2.78 -17.54 10.93
CA LEU A 85 -1.38 -17.86 10.69
C LEU A 85 -0.59 -16.66 10.24
N LEU A 86 -1.16 -15.85 9.35
CA LEU A 86 -0.50 -14.64 8.86
C LEU A 86 -1.56 -13.60 8.53
N ASN A 87 -1.54 -12.51 9.29
CA ASN A 87 -2.43 -11.38 9.08
C ASN A 87 -1.60 -10.17 8.70
N GLY A 88 -2.16 -9.26 7.93
CA GLY A 88 -1.44 -8.08 7.52
C GLY A 88 -2.27 -6.81 7.63
N GLU A 89 -1.65 -5.76 8.14
CA GLU A 89 -2.22 -4.42 8.11
C GLU A 89 -1.37 -3.58 7.17
N HIS A 90 -1.98 -3.11 6.10
CA HIS A 90 -1.34 -2.27 5.11
C HIS A 90 -1.60 -0.81 5.46
N ILE A 91 -0.55 -0.01 5.53
CA ILE A 91 -0.62 1.36 6.00
C ILE A 91 0.08 2.28 5.02
N ILE A 92 -0.63 3.33 4.60
CA ILE A 92 -0.05 4.41 3.81
C ILE A 92 -0.28 5.71 4.57
N LYS A 93 0.80 6.37 4.96
CA LYS A 93 0.75 7.65 5.68
C LYS A 93 1.35 8.75 4.82
N ILE A 94 0.76 9.92 4.91
CA ILE A 94 1.26 11.12 4.23
C ILE A 94 1.66 12.11 5.32
N GLU A 95 2.95 12.43 5.36
CA GLU A 95 3.50 13.41 6.30
C GLU A 95 3.88 14.66 5.51
N GLN A 96 3.22 15.78 5.80
CA GLN A 96 3.51 17.03 5.10
C GLN A 96 4.80 17.64 5.63
N LEU A 97 5.77 17.87 4.74
CA LEU A 97 7.04 18.48 5.09
C LEU A 97 7.05 19.97 4.78
N SER A 98 6.36 20.38 3.71
CA SER A 98 6.17 21.77 3.34
C SER A 98 4.90 21.85 2.47
N GLU A 99 4.59 23.03 1.95
CA GLU A 99 3.37 23.25 1.17
C GLU A 99 3.24 22.28 -0.02
N ASN A 100 4.36 22.02 -0.71
CA ASN A 100 4.38 21.17 -1.90
C ASN A 100 5.35 20.00 -1.78
N HIS A 101 5.52 19.48 -0.58
CA HIS A 101 6.47 18.39 -0.34
C HIS A 101 5.98 17.51 0.81
N VAL A 102 5.91 16.21 0.54
CA VAL A 102 5.46 15.23 1.53
C VAL A 102 6.46 14.08 1.64
N ARG A 103 6.43 13.42 2.78
CA ARG A 103 7.03 12.08 2.93
C ARG A 103 5.88 11.11 3.00
N MET A 104 5.85 10.17 2.06
CA MET A 104 4.87 9.08 2.10
C MET A 104 5.53 7.87 2.75
N ILE A 105 4.86 7.31 3.75
CA ILE A 105 5.32 6.14 4.47
C ILE A 105 4.42 4.98 4.07
N HIS A 106 5.02 3.90 3.57
CA HIS A 106 4.32 2.73 3.07
C HIS A 106 4.77 1.53 3.88
N GLN A 107 3.86 0.98 4.68
CA GLN A 107 4.15 -0.02 5.69
C GLN A 107 3.23 -1.23 5.60
N GLU A 108 3.74 -2.37 6.08
CA GLU A 108 2.93 -3.56 6.32
C GLU A 108 3.33 -4.12 7.67
N ILE A 109 2.34 -4.40 8.52
CA ILE A 109 2.56 -5.03 9.82
C ILE A 109 1.96 -6.42 9.74
N PHE A 110 2.83 -7.43 9.83
CA PHE A 110 2.41 -8.83 9.83
C PHE A 110 2.30 -9.36 11.24
N THR A 111 1.22 -10.08 11.52
CA THR A 111 0.96 -10.72 12.80
C THR A 111 0.52 -12.16 12.58
N GLY A 112 0.50 -12.96 13.67
CA GLY A 112 0.11 -14.36 13.60
C GLY A 112 1.30 -15.31 13.65
N ILE A 113 1.02 -16.58 13.84
CA ILE A 113 2.04 -17.63 13.99
C ILE A 113 2.92 -17.73 12.74
N GLY A 114 2.32 -17.49 11.58
CA GLY A 114 3.05 -17.57 10.29
C GLY A 114 4.19 -16.59 10.14
N THR A 115 4.28 -15.55 11.00
CA THR A 115 5.40 -14.62 10.95
C THR A 115 6.74 -15.28 11.23
N PHE A 116 6.73 -16.36 12.01
CA PHE A 116 7.93 -17.14 12.29
C PHE A 116 8.34 -18.01 11.11
N LEU A 117 7.39 -18.34 10.23
CA LEU A 117 7.61 -19.18 9.06
C LEU A 117 7.95 -18.36 7.82
N ALA A 118 7.61 -17.07 7.85
CA ALA A 118 7.89 -16.15 6.74
C ALA A 118 9.38 -15.80 6.76
N GLY A 119 10.13 -16.33 5.82
CA GLY A 119 11.58 -16.12 5.75
C GLY A 119 11.95 -14.74 5.19
N ASN A 120 13.26 -14.48 5.20
CA ASN A 120 13.82 -13.22 4.68
C ASN A 120 13.51 -12.98 3.19
N ARG A 121 13.30 -14.06 2.44
CA ARG A 121 12.97 -13.95 1.02
C ARG A 121 11.64 -13.25 0.81
N MET A 122 10.62 -13.61 1.60
CA MET A 122 9.31 -12.95 1.53
C MET A 122 9.43 -11.47 1.89
N GLU A 123 10.16 -11.16 2.95
CA GLU A 123 10.37 -9.78 3.38
C GLU A 123 11.03 -8.94 2.29
N LYS A 124 12.09 -9.47 1.66
CA LYS A 124 12.78 -8.77 0.57
C LYS A 124 11.88 -8.55 -0.64
N ASP A 125 11.10 -9.56 -1.01
CA ASP A 125 10.19 -9.47 -2.15
C ASP A 125 9.11 -8.40 -1.92
N VAL A 126 8.51 -8.39 -0.73
CA VAL A 126 7.50 -7.40 -0.39
C VAL A 126 8.10 -6.00 -0.32
N ARG A 127 9.29 -5.86 0.29
CA ARG A 127 9.97 -4.56 0.37
C ARG A 127 10.27 -4.01 -1.02
N HIS A 128 10.81 -4.82 -1.92
CA HIS A 128 11.06 -4.41 -3.30
C HIS A 128 9.78 -4.00 -4.01
N SER A 129 8.70 -4.76 -3.80
CA SER A 129 7.40 -4.45 -4.41
C SER A 129 6.86 -3.11 -3.91
N PHE A 130 7.02 -2.82 -2.62
CA PHE A 130 6.64 -1.53 -2.05
C PHE A 130 7.48 -0.40 -2.63
N GLU A 131 8.78 -0.61 -2.76
CA GLU A 131 9.68 0.40 -3.32
C GLU A 131 9.36 0.69 -4.79
N GLU A 132 9.03 -0.33 -5.56
CA GLU A 132 8.59 -0.15 -6.94
C GLU A 132 7.29 0.65 -7.02
N MET A 133 6.33 0.35 -6.15
CA MET A 133 5.08 1.09 -6.08
C MET A 133 5.33 2.55 -5.69
N ASN A 134 6.17 2.77 -4.67
CA ASN A 134 6.51 4.11 -4.20
C ASN A 134 7.13 4.95 -5.33
N SER A 135 8.06 4.37 -6.08
CA SER A 135 8.71 5.04 -7.20
C SER A 135 7.74 5.35 -8.32
N ALA A 136 6.85 4.40 -8.63
CA ALA A 136 5.82 4.59 -9.64
C ALA A 136 4.83 5.69 -9.25
N LEU A 137 4.47 5.74 -7.97
CA LEU A 137 3.60 6.78 -7.43
C LEU A 137 4.24 8.16 -7.56
N LYS A 138 5.49 8.27 -7.15
CA LYS A 138 6.25 9.53 -7.25
C LYS A 138 6.30 10.00 -8.71
N LYS A 139 6.63 9.11 -9.61
CA LYS A 139 6.69 9.42 -11.04
C LYS A 139 5.33 9.87 -11.57
N LYS A 140 4.27 9.16 -11.21
CA LYS A 140 2.90 9.48 -11.62
C LYS A 140 2.51 10.88 -11.17
N ILE A 141 2.80 11.22 -9.92
CA ILE A 141 2.40 12.50 -9.31
C ILE A 141 3.24 13.65 -9.83
N GLU A 142 4.56 13.49 -9.90
CA GLU A 142 5.47 14.58 -10.26
C GLU A 142 5.53 14.85 -11.77
N HIS A 143 5.25 13.84 -12.58
CA HIS A 143 5.31 13.98 -14.03
C HIS A 143 3.94 14.02 -14.71
N ASP A 144 2.87 13.97 -13.93
CA ASP A 144 1.52 14.11 -14.44
C ASP A 144 1.11 15.57 -14.31
N GLU A 145 1.01 16.27 -15.42
CA GLU A 145 0.70 17.69 -15.47
C GLU A 145 -0.80 18.01 -15.36
N ARG A 146 -1.62 16.99 -15.20
CA ARG A 146 -3.07 17.19 -15.17
C ARG A 146 -3.64 17.18 -13.78
#